data_314741cf132123e06da8f1377095e2a7
#
_entry.id   314741cf132123e06da8f1377095e2a7
#
_cell.length_a   1.000
_cell.length_b   1.000
_cell.length_c   1.000
_cell.angle_alpha   90.00
_cell.angle_beta   90.00
_cell.angle_gamma   90.00
#
_symmetry.space_group_name_H-M   'P 1'
#
loop_
_entity.id
_entity.type
_entity.pdbx_description
1 polymer ?
#
loop_
_entity_poly.entity_id
_entity_poly.type
_entity_poly.pdbx_seq_one_letter_code
_entity_poly.pdbx_strand_id
1 'polypeptide(L)'
;LNPGASSVTEEQFSEENLEMEELVQAHKEEVRQRKEQRFLKIMSGILIAGSVYLCFLIYGVFVTDYHYTDDGKIAPEILTVKDIKQEKEFDTVLYQYLKCRDLYEKALMLDYRLGKGEEDPLTIAPLYEELLDEVSDLSIKTDALTVETKYTKIKEMLLSWIKNDIAVYLQNMSSSISQNNSETAQNALSDRNRTYANFSNVTQNIVALGDQIEGVDLTDIKQWTPEDYVNTEINGE
;
A
#
# COMPACT_ATOMS: atom_id res chain seq x y z
N LEU A 1 -17.85 6.08 106.13
CA LEU A 1 -16.80 5.76 105.18
C LEU A 1 -17.38 4.89 104.09
N ASN A 2 -17.55 5.42 102.89
CA ASN A 2 -18.19 4.80 101.73
C ASN A 2 -17.09 4.50 100.69
N PRO A 3 -16.72 3.24 100.47
CA PRO A 3 -15.69 2.83 99.48
C PRO A 3 -16.28 2.40 98.16
N GLY A 4 -17.18 3.16 97.56
CA GLY A 4 -17.87 2.74 96.34
C GLY A 4 -17.82 3.76 95.16
N ALA A 5 -17.09 4.86 95.33
CA ALA A 5 -17.15 5.94 94.31
C ALA A 5 -15.92 6.01 93.35
N SER A 6 -14.95 5.10 93.49
CA SER A 6 -13.66 5.26 92.76
C SER A 6 -13.50 4.30 91.59
N SER A 7 -14.27 3.23 91.49
CA SER A 7 -14.12 2.24 90.40
C SER A 7 -14.93 2.55 89.09
N VAL A 8 -16.02 3.33 89.26
CA VAL A 8 -16.88 3.68 88.09
C VAL A 8 -16.22 4.74 87.18
N THR A 9 -15.34 5.57 87.75
CA THR A 9 -14.67 6.64 86.96
C THR A 9 -13.50 6.11 86.11
N GLU A 10 -12.79 5.05 86.54
CA GLU A 10 -11.67 4.50 85.78
C GLU A 10 -12.13 3.66 84.57
N GLU A 11 -13.22 2.89 84.69
CA GLU A 11 -13.78 2.15 83.55
C GLU A 11 -14.36 3.07 82.50
N GLN A 12 -15.07 4.11 82.84
CA GLN A 12 -15.58 5.09 81.89
C GLN A 12 -14.46 5.87 81.19
N PHE A 13 -13.35 6.19 81.87
CA PHE A 13 -12.20 6.84 81.22
C PHE A 13 -11.46 5.91 80.31
N SER A 14 -11.48 4.61 80.53
CA SER A 14 -10.85 3.59 79.70
C SER A 14 -11.70 3.34 78.41
N GLU A 15 -13.03 3.32 78.54
CA GLU A 15 -13.93 3.18 77.36
C GLU A 15 -13.88 4.41 76.43
N GLU A 16 -13.89 5.63 76.99
CA GLU A 16 -13.77 6.85 76.20
C GLU A 16 -12.42 6.98 75.47
N ASN A 17 -11.33 6.49 76.03
CA ASN A 17 -10.04 6.44 75.38
C ASN A 17 -10.00 5.40 74.24
N LEU A 18 -10.65 4.23 74.39
CA LEU A 18 -10.76 3.21 73.37
C LEU A 18 -11.61 3.69 72.18
N GLU A 19 -12.76 4.33 72.43
CA GLU A 19 -13.55 4.93 71.39
C GLU A 19 -12.83 6.05 70.65
N MET A 20 -12.04 6.86 71.35
CA MET A 20 -11.24 7.91 70.75
C MET A 20 -10.10 7.35 69.88
N GLU A 21 -9.46 6.26 70.27
CA GLU A 21 -8.45 5.56 69.47
C GLU A 21 -9.05 4.93 68.20
N GLU A 22 -10.22 4.30 68.29
CA GLU A 22 -10.93 3.75 67.14
C GLU A 22 -11.36 4.84 66.13
N LEU A 23 -11.86 5.99 66.62
CA LEU A 23 -12.19 7.14 65.78
C LEU A 23 -10.95 7.73 65.08
N VAL A 24 -9.82 7.80 65.77
CA VAL A 24 -8.55 8.27 65.18
C VAL A 24 -8.04 7.29 64.12
N GLN A 25 -8.15 5.99 64.37
CA GLN A 25 -7.76 4.97 63.39
C GLN A 25 -8.68 4.99 62.15
N ALA A 26 -9.99 5.05 62.32
CA ALA A 26 -10.95 5.17 61.24
C ALA A 26 -10.69 6.43 60.40
N HIS A 27 -10.44 7.55 61.05
CA HIS A 27 -10.09 8.78 60.31
C HIS A 27 -8.76 8.68 59.52
N LYS A 28 -7.74 8.01 60.08
CA LYS A 28 -6.48 7.77 59.37
C LYS A 28 -6.68 6.87 58.16
N GLU A 29 -7.51 5.85 58.28
CA GLU A 29 -7.85 4.98 57.15
C GLU A 29 -8.62 5.70 56.06
N GLU A 30 -9.62 6.54 56.42
CA GLU A 30 -10.30 7.37 55.43
C GLU A 30 -9.36 8.33 54.70
N VAL A 31 -8.45 8.99 55.39
CA VAL A 31 -7.47 9.89 54.80
C VAL A 31 -6.53 9.14 53.87
N ARG A 32 -6.12 7.92 54.26
CA ARG A 32 -5.30 7.04 53.41
C ARG A 32 -6.04 6.61 52.15
N GLN A 33 -7.27 6.14 52.28
CA GLN A 33 -8.10 5.75 51.13
C GLN A 33 -8.39 6.92 50.16
N ARG A 34 -8.62 8.12 50.70
CA ARG A 34 -8.79 9.34 49.87
C ARG A 34 -7.49 9.71 49.14
N LYS A 35 -6.33 9.51 49.74
CA LYS A 35 -5.01 9.73 49.09
C LYS A 35 -4.76 8.69 48.02
N GLU A 36 -5.04 7.42 48.28
CA GLU A 36 -4.90 6.33 47.30
C GLU A 36 -5.85 6.52 46.09
N GLN A 37 -7.09 6.91 46.35
CA GLN A 37 -8.04 7.21 45.24
C GLN A 37 -7.59 8.42 44.41
N ARG A 38 -7.06 9.48 45.06
CA ARG A 38 -6.51 10.63 44.31
C ARG A 38 -5.28 10.23 43.46
N PHE A 39 -4.39 9.43 44.06
CA PHE A 39 -3.24 8.91 43.34
C PHE A 39 -3.65 8.05 42.12
N LEU A 40 -4.59 7.13 42.27
CA LEU A 40 -5.10 6.30 41.18
C LEU A 40 -5.75 7.16 40.08
N LYS A 41 -6.51 8.21 40.44
CA LYS A 41 -7.07 9.12 39.45
C LYS A 41 -6.02 9.90 38.67
N ILE A 42 -4.96 10.36 39.35
CA ILE A 42 -3.83 11.07 38.72
C ILE A 42 -3.08 10.12 37.79
N MET A 43 -2.78 8.89 38.25
CA MET A 43 -2.10 7.88 37.44
C MET A 43 -2.92 7.46 36.23
N SER A 44 -4.23 7.30 36.41
CA SER A 44 -5.13 7.02 35.29
C SER A 44 -5.13 8.16 34.28
N GLY A 45 -5.16 9.40 34.73
CA GLY A 45 -5.07 10.58 33.85
C GLY A 45 -3.77 10.63 33.05
N ILE A 46 -2.63 10.33 33.70
CA ILE A 46 -1.31 10.27 33.05
C ILE A 46 -1.27 9.13 32.01
N LEU A 47 -1.83 7.95 32.34
CA LEU A 47 -1.90 6.81 31.41
C LEU A 47 -2.75 7.13 30.17
N ILE A 48 -3.90 7.77 30.36
CA ILE A 48 -4.78 8.18 29.24
C ILE A 48 -4.05 9.21 28.37
N ALA A 49 -3.46 10.25 28.98
CA ALA A 49 -2.70 11.26 28.24
C ALA A 49 -1.51 10.65 27.48
N GLY A 50 -0.78 9.72 28.10
CA GLY A 50 0.30 8.98 27.44
C GLY A 50 -0.18 8.12 26.29
N SER A 51 -1.32 7.44 26.42
CA SER A 51 -1.91 6.65 25.35
C SER A 51 -2.34 7.52 24.17
N VAL A 52 -2.98 8.65 24.43
CA VAL A 52 -3.38 9.62 23.38
C VAL A 52 -2.14 10.18 22.68
N TYR A 53 -1.09 10.52 23.41
CA TYR A 53 0.16 10.99 22.83
C TYR A 53 0.82 9.90 21.96
N LEU A 54 0.84 8.66 22.42
CA LEU A 54 1.38 7.53 21.65
C LEU A 54 0.59 7.30 20.35
N CYS A 55 -0.74 7.35 20.42
CA CYS A 55 -1.59 7.27 19.23
C CYS A 55 -1.29 8.40 18.24
N PHE A 56 -1.04 9.61 18.75
CA PHE A 56 -0.68 10.75 17.90
C PHE A 56 0.69 10.59 17.26
N LEU A 57 1.68 10.03 17.96
CA LEU A 57 2.99 9.72 17.38
C LEU A 57 2.89 8.64 16.31
N ILE A 58 2.15 7.56 16.59
CA ILE A 58 1.92 6.48 15.61
C ILE A 58 1.23 7.05 14.37
N TYR A 59 0.18 7.84 14.55
CA TYR A 59 -0.50 8.51 13.43
C TYR A 59 0.46 9.39 12.65
N GLY A 60 1.29 10.20 13.31
CA GLY A 60 2.30 11.04 12.67
C GLY A 60 3.27 10.26 11.78
N VAL A 61 3.71 9.08 12.22
CA VAL A 61 4.59 8.20 11.42
C VAL A 61 3.88 7.70 10.15
N PHE A 62 2.59 7.37 10.24
CA PHE A 62 1.83 6.87 9.09
C PHE A 62 1.42 7.95 8.08
N VAL A 63 1.32 9.22 8.50
CA VAL A 63 0.91 10.33 7.62
C VAL A 63 2.06 11.21 7.17
N THR A 64 3.30 10.92 7.64
CA THR A 64 4.48 11.67 7.22
C THR A 64 5.18 10.90 6.12
N ASP A 65 5.23 11.45 4.94
CA ASP A 65 6.08 11.01 3.87
C ASP A 65 7.37 11.84 3.81
N TYR A 66 8.38 11.35 3.10
CA TYR A 66 9.67 12.02 2.98
C TYR A 66 10.05 12.11 1.50
N HIS A 67 10.19 13.34 1.01
CA HIS A 67 10.66 13.57 -0.34
C HIS A 67 12.00 14.30 -0.35
N TYR A 68 12.73 14.14 -1.45
CA TYR A 68 13.96 14.88 -1.69
C TYR A 68 13.61 16.22 -2.34
N THR A 69 14.09 17.29 -1.72
CA THR A 69 14.02 18.63 -2.30
C THR A 69 15.08 18.80 -3.40
N ASP A 70 14.91 19.79 -4.28
CA ASP A 70 15.84 20.07 -5.40
C ASP A 70 17.29 20.29 -4.95
N ASP A 71 17.51 20.68 -3.70
CA ASP A 71 18.83 20.83 -3.06
C ASP A 71 19.34 19.55 -2.36
N GLY A 72 18.67 18.41 -2.58
CA GLY A 72 19.07 17.10 -2.09
C GLY A 72 18.84 16.85 -0.60
N LYS A 73 18.04 17.71 0.07
CA LYS A 73 17.65 17.51 1.47
C LYS A 73 16.37 16.69 1.57
N ILE A 74 16.25 15.93 2.65
CA ILE A 74 15.02 15.20 2.97
C ILE A 74 14.09 16.17 3.73
N ALA A 75 12.91 16.43 3.16
CA ALA A 75 11.85 17.20 3.79
C ALA A 75 10.67 16.28 4.17
N PRO A 76 10.16 16.36 5.40
CA PRO A 76 8.95 15.65 5.79
C PRO A 76 7.72 16.36 5.24
N GLU A 77 6.80 15.61 4.65
CA GLU A 77 5.51 16.07 4.20
C GLU A 77 4.39 15.36 4.98
N ILE A 78 3.40 16.12 5.44
CA ILE A 78 2.29 15.55 6.19
C ILE A 78 1.13 15.33 5.22
N LEU A 79 0.91 14.06 4.85
CA LEU A 79 -0.21 13.66 4.01
C LEU A 79 -1.54 13.82 4.75
N THR A 80 -2.53 14.37 4.09
CA THR A 80 -3.89 14.41 4.63
C THR A 80 -4.56 13.04 4.45
N VAL A 81 -5.62 12.77 5.21
CA VAL A 81 -6.44 11.54 5.03
C VAL A 81 -6.97 11.40 3.60
N LYS A 82 -7.20 12.55 2.95
CA LYS A 82 -7.65 12.59 1.55
C LYS A 82 -6.52 12.15 0.62
N ASP A 83 -5.29 12.59 0.84
CA ASP A 83 -4.13 12.27 0.01
C ASP A 83 -3.79 10.79 0.13
N ILE A 84 -3.75 10.23 1.35
CA ILE A 84 -3.57 8.80 1.61
C ILE A 84 -4.64 7.95 0.90
N LYS A 85 -5.89 8.42 0.89
CA LYS A 85 -6.96 7.73 0.19
C LYS A 85 -6.75 7.78 -1.33
N GLN A 86 -6.36 8.93 -1.87
CA GLN A 86 -6.10 9.10 -3.30
C GLN A 86 -4.92 8.26 -3.77
N GLU A 87 -3.83 8.24 -3.00
CA GLU A 87 -2.67 7.40 -3.22
C GLU A 87 -3.06 5.92 -3.30
N LYS A 88 -3.76 5.40 -2.28
CA LYS A 88 -4.21 4.01 -2.24
C LYS A 88 -5.13 3.62 -3.41
N GLU A 89 -5.97 4.53 -3.86
CA GLU A 89 -6.84 4.31 -5.02
C GLU A 89 -6.04 4.32 -6.33
N PHE A 90 -5.06 5.21 -6.43
CA PHE A 90 -4.13 5.24 -7.55
C PHE A 90 -3.26 3.99 -7.59
N ASP A 91 -2.73 3.54 -6.46
CA ASP A 91 -1.93 2.31 -6.35
C ASP A 91 -2.65 1.08 -6.93
N THR A 92 -3.97 1.02 -6.77
CA THR A 92 -4.77 -0.07 -7.33
C THR A 92 -4.69 -0.08 -8.87
N VAL A 93 -4.74 1.10 -9.48
CA VAL A 93 -4.65 1.25 -10.94
C VAL A 93 -3.21 1.09 -11.41
N LEU A 94 -2.27 1.64 -10.65
CA LEU A 94 -0.84 1.52 -10.89
C LEU A 94 -0.38 0.07 -10.86
N TYR A 95 -0.83 -0.70 -9.88
CA TYR A 95 -0.55 -2.14 -9.80
C TYR A 95 -1.03 -2.87 -11.05
N GLN A 96 -2.22 -2.53 -11.54
CA GLN A 96 -2.76 -3.15 -12.75
C GLN A 96 -1.96 -2.77 -14.01
N TYR A 97 -1.52 -1.51 -14.10
CA TYR A 97 -0.60 -1.07 -15.14
C TYR A 97 0.74 -1.84 -15.10
N LEU A 98 1.31 -2.03 -13.92
CA LEU A 98 2.56 -2.80 -13.76
C LEU A 98 2.40 -4.26 -14.17
N LYS A 99 1.23 -4.86 -13.97
CA LYS A 99 0.92 -6.20 -14.49
C LYS A 99 0.83 -6.25 -16.03
N CYS A 100 0.30 -5.20 -16.64
CA CYS A 100 0.31 -5.05 -18.09
C CYS A 100 1.75 -4.87 -18.62
N ARG A 101 2.58 -4.11 -17.91
CA ARG A 101 4.00 -3.93 -18.24
C ARG A 101 4.77 -5.26 -18.17
N ASP A 102 4.63 -6.01 -17.08
CA ASP A 102 5.25 -7.34 -16.92
C ASP A 102 4.89 -8.31 -18.06
N LEU A 103 3.63 -8.34 -18.44
CA LEU A 103 3.16 -9.14 -19.59
C LEU A 103 3.81 -8.67 -20.89
N TYR A 104 3.91 -7.36 -21.11
CA TYR A 104 4.53 -6.79 -22.30
C TYR A 104 6.05 -7.06 -22.34
N GLU A 105 6.74 -6.95 -21.21
CA GLU A 105 8.15 -7.28 -21.05
C GLU A 105 8.44 -8.74 -21.43
N LYS A 106 7.59 -9.67 -21.01
CA LYS A 106 7.68 -11.08 -21.44
C LYS A 106 7.55 -11.24 -22.95
N ALA A 107 6.60 -10.54 -23.56
CA ALA A 107 6.43 -10.56 -25.02
C ALA A 107 7.65 -9.99 -25.74
N LEU A 108 8.23 -8.89 -25.26
CA LEU A 108 9.46 -8.32 -25.83
C LEU A 108 10.64 -9.29 -25.76
N MET A 109 10.77 -10.05 -24.67
CA MET A 109 11.83 -11.07 -24.57
C MET A 109 11.64 -12.24 -25.52
N LEU A 110 10.39 -12.67 -25.79
CA LEU A 110 10.11 -13.67 -26.82
C LEU A 110 10.47 -13.15 -28.22
N ASP A 111 10.15 -11.90 -28.53
CA ASP A 111 10.53 -11.25 -29.79
C ASP A 111 12.05 -11.19 -29.96
N TYR A 112 12.73 -10.84 -28.90
CA TYR A 112 14.20 -10.79 -28.92
C TYR A 112 14.81 -12.18 -29.17
N ARG A 113 14.36 -13.22 -28.46
CA ARG A 113 14.81 -14.61 -28.65
C ARG A 113 14.54 -15.10 -30.07
N LEU A 114 13.36 -14.82 -30.59
CA LEU A 114 13.01 -15.15 -31.97
C LEU A 114 13.90 -14.42 -32.99
N GLY A 115 14.14 -13.13 -32.75
CA GLY A 115 14.98 -12.29 -33.62
C GLY A 115 16.46 -12.67 -33.63
N LYS A 116 16.97 -13.26 -32.56
CA LYS A 116 18.35 -13.79 -32.48
C LYS A 116 18.53 -15.04 -33.35
N GLY A 117 17.47 -15.81 -33.59
CA GLY A 117 17.55 -17.03 -34.38
C GLY A 117 18.38 -18.16 -33.72
N GLU A 118 18.59 -18.09 -32.41
CA GLU A 118 19.32 -19.10 -31.64
C GLU A 118 18.42 -20.29 -31.27
N GLU A 119 17.12 -20.10 -31.28
CA GLU A 119 16.12 -21.12 -30.98
C GLU A 119 15.24 -21.42 -32.21
N ASP A 120 14.73 -22.66 -32.28
CA ASP A 120 13.77 -23.03 -33.27
C ASP A 120 12.46 -22.22 -33.08
N PRO A 121 12.00 -21.48 -34.08
CA PRO A 121 10.74 -20.72 -33.99
C PRO A 121 9.55 -21.56 -33.53
N LEU A 122 9.50 -22.84 -33.87
CA LEU A 122 8.45 -23.75 -33.43
C LEU A 122 8.46 -24.06 -31.95
N THR A 123 9.60 -23.85 -31.27
CA THR A 123 9.72 -23.94 -29.79
C THR A 123 9.22 -22.66 -29.12
N ILE A 124 9.34 -21.52 -29.80
CA ILE A 124 8.92 -20.23 -29.28
C ILE A 124 7.41 -19.99 -29.46
N ALA A 125 6.82 -20.51 -30.52
CA ALA A 125 5.39 -20.29 -30.83
C ALA A 125 4.45 -20.67 -29.67
N PRO A 126 4.60 -21.82 -28.98
CA PRO A 126 3.77 -22.15 -27.80
C PRO A 126 3.90 -21.15 -26.66
N LEU A 127 5.06 -20.49 -26.49
CA LEU A 127 5.27 -19.51 -25.42
C LEU A 127 4.41 -18.24 -25.65
N TYR A 128 4.15 -17.86 -26.90
CA TYR A 128 3.17 -16.80 -27.20
C TYR A 128 1.74 -17.22 -26.82
N GLU A 129 1.41 -18.52 -26.97
CA GLU A 129 0.10 -19.06 -26.56
C GLU A 129 -0.04 -19.10 -25.03
N GLU A 130 1.02 -19.44 -24.30
CA GLU A 130 1.04 -19.35 -22.83
C GLU A 130 0.81 -17.91 -22.34
N LEU A 131 1.39 -16.92 -23.01
CA LEU A 131 1.13 -15.52 -22.69
C LEU A 131 -0.33 -15.11 -22.97
N LEU A 132 -1.00 -15.73 -23.95
CA LEU A 132 -2.42 -15.47 -24.20
C LEU A 132 -3.33 -15.91 -23.04
N ASP A 133 -2.96 -16.98 -22.33
CA ASP A 133 -3.66 -17.38 -21.12
C ASP A 133 -3.48 -16.33 -20.01
N GLU A 134 -2.25 -15.80 -19.84
CA GLU A 134 -1.99 -14.69 -18.91
C GLU A 134 -2.78 -13.42 -19.30
N VAL A 135 -2.88 -13.10 -20.60
CA VAL A 135 -3.70 -11.99 -21.13
C VAL A 135 -5.17 -12.15 -20.75
N SER A 136 -5.71 -13.37 -20.91
CA SER A 136 -7.09 -13.68 -20.58
C SER A 136 -7.37 -13.44 -19.10
N ASP A 137 -6.51 -13.97 -18.23
CA ASP A 137 -6.60 -13.77 -16.77
C ASP A 137 -6.50 -12.29 -16.39
N LEU A 138 -5.55 -11.57 -16.98
CA LEU A 138 -5.34 -10.15 -16.74
C LEU A 138 -6.55 -9.33 -17.18
N SER A 139 -7.15 -9.68 -18.33
CA SER A 139 -8.37 -9.06 -18.85
C SER A 139 -9.53 -9.19 -17.85
N ILE A 140 -9.76 -10.40 -17.32
CA ILE A 140 -10.82 -10.66 -16.34
C ILE A 140 -10.59 -9.86 -15.06
N LYS A 141 -9.37 -9.85 -14.54
CA LYS A 141 -9.00 -9.10 -13.33
C LYS A 141 -9.16 -7.61 -13.52
N THR A 142 -8.73 -7.07 -14.67
CA THR A 142 -8.87 -5.65 -15.00
C THR A 142 -10.34 -5.24 -15.14
N ASP A 143 -11.16 -6.09 -15.76
CA ASP A 143 -12.59 -5.82 -15.95
C ASP A 143 -13.35 -5.79 -14.59
N ALA A 144 -12.99 -6.71 -13.71
CA ALA A 144 -13.56 -6.78 -12.35
C ALA A 144 -13.09 -5.67 -11.41
N LEU A 145 -12.06 -4.90 -11.78
CA LEU A 145 -11.49 -3.87 -10.95
C LEU A 145 -12.51 -2.75 -10.68
N THR A 146 -12.75 -2.47 -9.40
CA THR A 146 -13.57 -1.32 -8.99
C THR A 146 -12.66 -0.12 -8.76
N VAL A 147 -12.88 0.94 -9.53
CA VAL A 147 -12.10 2.18 -9.45
C VAL A 147 -13.03 3.39 -9.30
N GLU A 148 -12.53 4.48 -8.72
CA GLU A 148 -13.23 5.75 -8.72
C GLU A 148 -13.40 6.30 -10.16
N THR A 149 -14.40 7.15 -10.34
CA THR A 149 -14.78 7.72 -11.66
C THR A 149 -13.59 8.38 -12.37
N LYS A 150 -12.70 9.03 -11.63
CA LYS A 150 -11.49 9.68 -12.20
C LYS A 150 -10.50 8.70 -12.83
N TYR A 151 -10.52 7.42 -12.42
CA TYR A 151 -9.65 6.37 -12.96
C TYR A 151 -10.33 5.46 -13.99
N THR A 152 -11.64 5.63 -14.24
CA THR A 152 -12.39 4.80 -15.21
C THR A 152 -11.75 4.82 -16.59
N LYS A 153 -11.32 6.01 -17.05
CA LYS A 153 -10.65 6.15 -18.34
C LYS A 153 -9.38 5.29 -18.44
N ILE A 154 -8.55 5.27 -17.41
CA ILE A 154 -7.32 4.45 -17.39
C ILE A 154 -7.67 2.96 -17.39
N LYS A 155 -8.63 2.54 -16.57
CA LYS A 155 -9.12 1.14 -16.60
C LYS A 155 -9.56 0.73 -18.00
N GLU A 156 -10.34 1.57 -18.69
CA GLU A 156 -10.80 1.31 -20.06
C GLU A 156 -9.63 1.26 -21.05
N MET A 157 -8.64 2.12 -20.92
CA MET A 157 -7.44 2.11 -21.76
C MET A 157 -6.63 0.83 -21.55
N LEU A 158 -6.44 0.39 -20.30
CA LEU A 158 -5.78 -0.88 -19.97
C LEU A 158 -6.53 -2.06 -20.56
N LEU A 159 -7.87 -2.11 -20.40
CA LEU A 159 -8.70 -3.17 -20.99
C LEU A 159 -8.63 -3.19 -22.52
N SER A 160 -8.65 -2.03 -23.14
CA SER A 160 -8.53 -1.92 -24.60
C SER A 160 -7.16 -2.42 -25.06
N TRP A 161 -6.09 -2.02 -24.38
CA TRP A 161 -4.74 -2.48 -24.68
C TRP A 161 -4.61 -4.00 -24.52
N ILE A 162 -5.15 -4.56 -23.42
CA ILE A 162 -5.12 -6.00 -23.17
C ILE A 162 -5.86 -6.77 -24.28
N LYS A 163 -7.08 -6.36 -24.62
CA LYS A 163 -7.97 -7.12 -25.53
C LYS A 163 -7.67 -6.89 -27.01
N ASN A 164 -7.33 -5.66 -27.38
CA ASN A 164 -7.29 -5.25 -28.79
C ASN A 164 -5.86 -5.08 -29.33
N ASP A 165 -4.87 -4.96 -28.42
CA ASP A 165 -3.49 -4.76 -28.83
C ASP A 165 -2.63 -5.99 -28.52
N ILE A 166 -2.32 -6.26 -27.22
CA ILE A 166 -1.39 -7.33 -26.86
C ILE A 166 -1.95 -8.72 -27.22
N ALA A 167 -3.25 -8.99 -26.98
CA ALA A 167 -3.86 -10.28 -27.34
C ALA A 167 -3.77 -10.55 -28.83
N VAL A 168 -4.12 -9.56 -29.67
CA VAL A 168 -4.08 -9.68 -31.12
C VAL A 168 -2.66 -9.87 -31.64
N TYR A 169 -1.73 -9.11 -31.06
CA TYR A 169 -0.30 -9.22 -31.37
C TYR A 169 0.24 -10.63 -31.08
N LEU A 170 0.05 -11.15 -29.85
CA LEU A 170 0.55 -12.48 -29.47
C LEU A 170 -0.08 -13.59 -30.31
N GLN A 171 -1.38 -13.49 -30.62
CA GLN A 171 -2.08 -14.45 -31.49
C GLN A 171 -1.52 -14.44 -32.89
N ASN A 172 -1.27 -13.26 -33.49
CA ASN A 172 -0.70 -13.15 -34.83
C ASN A 172 0.76 -13.62 -34.86
N MET A 173 1.54 -13.40 -33.78
CA MET A 173 2.90 -13.94 -33.67
C MET A 173 2.90 -15.46 -33.66
N SER A 174 2.15 -16.12 -32.76
CA SER A 174 2.04 -17.58 -32.73
C SER A 174 1.59 -18.14 -34.08
N SER A 175 0.55 -17.55 -34.68
CA SER A 175 0.02 -17.99 -35.98
C SER A 175 1.03 -17.80 -37.11
N SER A 176 1.78 -16.71 -37.16
CA SER A 176 2.76 -16.45 -38.21
C SER A 176 3.89 -17.47 -38.19
N ILE A 177 4.35 -17.86 -37.01
CA ILE A 177 5.40 -18.85 -36.80
C ILE A 177 4.88 -20.25 -37.18
N SER A 178 3.72 -20.65 -36.65
CA SER A 178 3.16 -21.98 -36.82
C SER A 178 2.76 -22.27 -38.29
N GLN A 179 2.29 -21.24 -39.01
CA GLN A 179 1.84 -21.38 -40.42
C GLN A 179 2.92 -21.02 -41.43
N ASN A 180 4.05 -20.48 -40.99
CA ASN A 180 5.11 -19.95 -41.85
C ASN A 180 4.58 -19.01 -42.96
N ASN A 181 3.68 -18.09 -42.56
CA ASN A 181 2.96 -17.22 -43.48
C ASN A 181 3.49 -15.79 -43.40
N SER A 182 3.99 -15.26 -44.52
CA SER A 182 4.57 -13.93 -44.60
C SER A 182 3.54 -12.79 -44.38
N GLU A 183 2.28 -12.99 -44.73
CA GLU A 183 1.23 -11.99 -44.52
C GLU A 183 0.90 -11.85 -43.01
N THR A 184 0.75 -12.99 -42.31
CA THR A 184 0.54 -12.98 -40.87
C THR A 184 1.75 -12.41 -40.12
N ALA A 185 2.97 -12.64 -40.60
CA ALA A 185 4.17 -12.03 -40.07
C ALA A 185 4.19 -10.49 -40.19
N GLN A 186 3.78 -9.95 -41.34
CA GLN A 186 3.65 -8.50 -41.53
C GLN A 186 2.57 -7.89 -40.63
N ASN A 187 1.44 -8.58 -40.49
CA ASN A 187 0.36 -8.18 -39.60
C ASN A 187 0.86 -8.14 -38.13
N ALA A 188 1.58 -9.18 -37.68
CA ALA A 188 2.14 -9.26 -36.37
C ALA A 188 3.13 -8.10 -36.07
N LEU A 189 3.97 -7.71 -37.05
CA LEU A 189 4.84 -6.55 -36.92
C LEU A 189 4.08 -5.21 -36.76
N SER A 190 2.99 -5.08 -37.54
CA SER A 190 2.10 -3.91 -37.42
C SER A 190 1.41 -3.86 -36.07
N ASP A 191 0.93 -5.02 -35.60
CA ASP A 191 0.28 -5.13 -34.27
C ASP A 191 1.26 -4.85 -33.13
N ARG A 192 2.51 -5.31 -33.24
CA ARG A 192 3.58 -4.97 -32.29
C ARG A 192 3.75 -3.46 -32.16
N ASN A 193 3.89 -2.76 -33.29
CA ASN A 193 4.08 -1.31 -33.28
C ASN A 193 2.86 -0.59 -32.70
N ARG A 194 1.65 -1.06 -32.98
CA ARG A 194 0.42 -0.53 -32.41
C ARG A 194 0.36 -0.79 -30.90
N THR A 195 0.71 -1.98 -30.45
CA THR A 195 0.77 -2.37 -29.04
C THR A 195 1.69 -1.45 -28.25
N TYR A 196 2.88 -1.17 -28.80
CA TYR A 196 3.84 -0.22 -28.20
C TYR A 196 3.27 1.20 -28.13
N ALA A 197 2.77 1.72 -29.24
CA ALA A 197 2.23 3.09 -29.28
C ALA A 197 1.07 3.30 -28.29
N ASN A 198 0.17 2.30 -28.20
CA ASN A 198 -0.96 2.36 -27.29
C ASN A 198 -0.53 2.17 -25.84
N PHE A 199 0.47 1.33 -25.54
CA PHE A 199 1.02 1.20 -24.19
C PHE A 199 1.71 2.49 -23.73
N SER A 200 2.49 3.12 -24.59
CA SER A 200 3.10 4.43 -24.33
C SER A 200 2.04 5.50 -24.00
N ASN A 201 0.91 5.49 -24.68
CA ASN A 201 -0.21 6.38 -24.37
C ASN A 201 -0.84 6.08 -23.01
N VAL A 202 -0.99 4.79 -22.65
CA VAL A 202 -1.44 4.39 -21.28
C VAL A 202 -0.45 4.91 -20.24
N THR A 203 0.85 4.69 -20.45
CA THR A 203 1.94 5.15 -19.56
C THR A 203 1.88 6.66 -19.33
N GLN A 204 1.74 7.44 -20.40
CA GLN A 204 1.63 8.91 -20.30
C GLN A 204 0.41 9.34 -19.47
N ASN A 205 -0.73 8.65 -19.61
CA ASN A 205 -1.92 8.96 -18.82
C ASN A 205 -1.75 8.55 -17.34
N ILE A 206 -1.07 7.44 -17.04
CA ILE A 206 -0.70 7.03 -15.66
C ILE A 206 0.19 8.11 -15.02
N VAL A 207 1.25 8.51 -15.72
CA VAL A 207 2.17 9.55 -15.25
C VAL A 207 1.43 10.87 -15.01
N ALA A 208 0.61 11.31 -15.96
CA ALA A 208 -0.14 12.56 -15.83
C ALA A 208 -1.15 12.56 -14.65
N LEU A 209 -1.67 11.41 -14.28
CA LEU A 209 -2.53 11.27 -13.10
C LEU A 209 -1.73 11.19 -11.81
N GLY A 210 -0.66 10.40 -11.79
CA GLY A 210 0.17 10.23 -10.60
C GLY A 210 0.92 11.51 -10.21
N ASP A 211 1.37 12.32 -11.19
CA ASP A 211 2.00 13.63 -10.93
C ASP A 211 1.05 14.64 -10.24
N GLN A 212 -0.24 14.36 -10.16
CA GLN A 212 -1.23 15.17 -9.44
C GLN A 212 -1.48 14.68 -8.02
N ILE A 213 -0.84 13.58 -7.61
CA ILE A 213 -1.05 12.92 -6.31
C ILE A 213 0.24 13.05 -5.51
N GLU A 214 0.16 13.73 -4.40
CA GLU A 214 1.26 13.92 -3.46
C GLU A 214 1.73 12.56 -2.91
N GLY A 215 3.05 12.34 -2.83
CA GLY A 215 3.65 11.11 -2.29
C GLY A 215 3.87 9.98 -3.32
N VAL A 216 3.40 10.10 -4.56
CA VAL A 216 3.56 9.05 -5.58
C VAL A 216 4.88 9.18 -6.32
N ASP A 217 5.76 8.17 -6.19
CA ASP A 217 6.97 8.08 -7.00
C ASP A 217 6.71 7.33 -8.31
N LEU A 218 6.94 8.02 -9.43
CA LEU A 218 6.78 7.50 -10.80
C LEU A 218 8.11 7.43 -11.56
N THR A 219 9.24 7.56 -10.87
CA THR A 219 10.57 7.61 -11.50
C THR A 219 10.84 6.41 -12.39
N ASP A 220 10.57 5.20 -11.89
CA ASP A 220 10.71 3.95 -12.64
C ASP A 220 9.82 3.92 -13.91
N ILE A 221 8.58 4.40 -13.80
CA ILE A 221 7.63 4.42 -14.92
C ILE A 221 8.04 5.43 -16.00
N LYS A 222 8.53 6.60 -15.58
CA LYS A 222 9.00 7.67 -16.49
C LYS A 222 10.28 7.28 -17.24
N GLN A 223 11.12 6.47 -16.62
CA GLN A 223 12.39 6.04 -17.19
C GLN A 223 12.28 4.77 -18.02
N TRP A 224 11.21 3.99 -17.84
CA TRP A 224 11.04 2.72 -18.53
C TRP A 224 10.81 2.91 -20.04
N THR A 225 11.61 2.23 -20.85
CA THR A 225 11.37 2.05 -22.29
C THR A 225 11.53 0.59 -22.67
N PRO A 226 10.85 0.09 -23.73
CA PRO A 226 11.04 -1.28 -24.21
C PRO A 226 12.47 -1.58 -24.62
N GLU A 227 13.16 -0.61 -25.21
CA GLU A 227 14.53 -0.74 -25.67
C GLU A 227 15.52 -0.87 -24.48
N ASP A 228 15.36 -0.03 -23.46
CA ASP A 228 16.20 -0.09 -22.28
C ASP A 228 15.97 -1.39 -21.50
N TYR A 229 14.72 -1.83 -21.37
CA TYR A 229 14.36 -3.08 -20.73
C TYR A 229 15.07 -4.27 -21.42
N VAL A 230 14.92 -4.41 -22.74
CA VAL A 230 15.55 -5.49 -23.50
C VAL A 230 17.06 -5.44 -23.38
N ASN A 231 17.67 -4.25 -23.45
CA ASN A 231 19.12 -4.09 -23.33
C ASN A 231 19.63 -4.49 -21.93
N THR A 232 18.92 -4.13 -20.88
CA THR A 232 19.25 -4.46 -19.48
C THR A 232 19.20 -5.98 -19.27
N GLU A 233 18.12 -6.63 -19.70
CA GLU A 233 17.96 -8.09 -19.58
C GLU A 233 19.04 -8.88 -20.34
N ILE A 234 19.46 -8.38 -21.52
CA ILE A 234 20.50 -9.03 -22.33
C ILE A 234 21.90 -8.88 -21.74
N ASN A 235 22.22 -7.69 -21.24
CA ASN A 235 23.58 -7.35 -20.78
C ASN A 235 23.78 -7.72 -19.31
N GLY A 236 22.70 -8.02 -18.56
CA GLY A 236 22.76 -8.38 -17.15
C GLY A 236 23.20 -7.22 -16.25
N GLU A 237 22.89 -5.97 -16.63
CA GLU A 237 23.21 -4.75 -15.90
C GLU A 237 22.01 -4.25 -15.05
#